data_024c8f31f3508a5b78e42ad78693a250
#
_entry.id   024c8f31f3508a5b78e42ad78693a250
#
_cell.length_a   1.000
_cell.length_b   1.000
_cell.length_c   1.000
_cell.angle_alpha   90.00
_cell.angle_beta   90.00
_cell.angle_gamma   90.00
#
_symmetry.space_group_name_H-M   'P 1'
#
loop_
_entity.id
_entity.type
_entity.pdbx_description
1 polymer ?
#
loop_
_entity_poly.entity_id
_entity_poly.type
_entity_poly.pdbx_seq_one_letter_code
_entity_poly.pdbx_strand_id
1 'polypeptide(L)' 'MKKTAVMIYRAFCMQEISCLTDWLVGLGKPMIVCAADHQPVKTEEGFTVLPEFSYDEVNLDEIDCLILPGISEFPE' A
#
# COMPACT_ATOMS: atom_id res chain seq x y z
N MET A 1 12.05 -6.42 -13.58
CA MET A 1 12.06 -6.34 -12.10
C MET A 1 10.63 -6.53 -11.57
N LYS A 2 10.48 -7.38 -10.58
CA LYS A 2 9.17 -7.58 -9.99
C LYS A 2 8.73 -6.38 -9.18
N LYS A 3 7.45 -6.30 -8.89
CA LYS A 3 6.84 -5.13 -8.25
C LYS A 3 6.73 -5.31 -6.75
N THR A 4 6.70 -4.19 -6.03
CA THR A 4 6.36 -4.15 -4.63
C THR A 4 4.88 -3.78 -4.52
N ALA A 5 4.11 -4.56 -3.79
CA ALA A 5 2.70 -4.26 -3.55
C ALA A 5 2.56 -3.63 -2.17
N VAL A 6 1.97 -2.44 -2.12
CA VAL A 6 1.62 -1.77 -0.88
C VAL A 6 0.14 -2.04 -0.64
N MET A 7 -0.17 -2.75 0.43
CA MET A 7 -1.56 -3.11 0.75
C MET A 7 -2.10 -2.08 1.74
N ILE A 8 -3.12 -1.35 1.31
CA ILE A 8 -3.69 -0.29 2.14
C ILE A 8 -5.07 -0.70 2.63
N TYR A 9 -5.43 -0.15 3.77
CA TYR A 9 -6.70 -0.40 4.43
C TYR A 9 -7.04 0.80 5.32
N ARG A 10 -8.28 0.87 5.75
CA ARG A 10 -8.76 2.02 6.52
C ARG A 10 -7.87 2.31 7.73
N ALA A 11 -7.52 3.58 7.90
CA ALA A 11 -6.71 4.08 9.01
C ALA A 11 -5.27 3.57 9.01
N PHE A 12 -4.75 3.16 7.85
CA PHE A 12 -3.35 2.75 7.79
C PHE A 12 -2.41 3.94 8.05
N CYS A 13 -1.26 3.66 8.61
CA CYS A 13 -0.28 4.70 8.93
C CYS A 13 0.62 4.95 7.72
N MET A 14 0.37 6.04 7.00
CA MET A 14 1.18 6.40 5.84
C MET A 14 2.60 6.80 6.23
N GLN A 15 2.77 7.39 7.40
CA GLN A 15 4.06 7.82 7.88
C GLN A 15 5.04 6.65 8.02
N GLU A 16 4.56 5.48 8.41
CA GLU A 16 5.41 4.31 8.59
C GLU A 16 5.98 3.79 7.28
N ILE A 17 5.28 4.02 6.18
CA ILE A 17 5.71 3.49 4.89
C ILE A 17 6.30 4.54 3.96
N SER A 18 6.14 5.84 4.27
CA SER A 18 6.53 6.90 3.35
C SER A 18 8.03 6.90 3.05
N CYS A 19 8.86 6.72 4.06
CA CYS A 19 10.31 6.65 3.86
C CYS A 19 10.71 5.45 3.03
N LEU A 20 10.12 4.30 3.31
CA LEU A 20 10.43 3.07 2.60
C LEU A 20 9.99 3.14 1.13
N THR A 21 8.78 3.63 0.89
CA THR A 21 8.28 3.75 -0.48
C THR A 21 9.07 4.76 -1.28
N ASP A 22 9.47 5.86 -0.66
CA ASP A 22 10.32 6.86 -1.31
C ASP A 22 11.66 6.26 -1.72
N TRP A 23 12.23 5.44 -0.85
CA TRP A 23 13.50 4.76 -1.12
C TRP A 23 13.38 3.80 -2.29
N LEU A 24 12.32 3.00 -2.32
CA LEU A 24 12.10 2.05 -3.40
C LEU A 24 11.91 2.75 -4.73
N VAL A 25 11.17 3.85 -4.76
CA VAL A 25 11.00 4.66 -5.96
C VAL A 25 12.35 5.22 -6.43
N GLY A 26 13.16 5.69 -5.49
CA GLY A 26 14.49 6.20 -5.81
C GLY A 26 15.42 5.14 -6.40
N LEU A 27 15.20 3.87 -6.05
CA LEU A 27 15.96 2.75 -6.60
C LEU A 27 15.38 2.24 -7.93
N GLY A 28 14.30 2.82 -8.40
CA GLY A 28 13.66 2.40 -9.64
C GLY A 28 12.81 1.16 -9.51
N LYS A 29 12.48 0.73 -8.30
CA LYS A 29 11.64 -0.43 -8.08
C LYS A 29 10.18 -0.09 -8.36
N PRO A 30 9.51 -0.79 -9.28
CA PRO A 30 8.09 -0.53 -9.54
C PRO A 30 7.24 -0.88 -8.31
N MET A 31 6.20 -0.08 -8.08
CA MET A 31 5.36 -0.21 -6.90
C MET A 31 3.90 -0.04 -7.29
N ILE A 32 3.04 -0.86 -6.71
CA ILE A 32 1.60 -0.73 -6.89
C ILE A 32 0.93 -0.58 -5.54
N VAL A 33 -0.22 0.10 -5.53
CA VAL A 33 -1.02 0.31 -4.33
C VAL A 33 -2.32 -0.46 -4.51
N CYS A 34 -2.63 -1.34 -3.58
CA CYS A 34 -3.81 -2.18 -3.67
C CYS A 34 -4.61 -2.16 -2.36
N ALA A 35 -5.91 -2.39 -2.48
CA ALA A 35 -6.84 -2.40 -1.37
C ALA A 35 -7.90 -3.47 -1.60
N ALA A 36 -8.84 -3.61 -0.66
CA ALA A 36 -9.90 -4.61 -0.78
C ALA A 36 -10.79 -4.35 -2.01
N ASP A 37 -10.97 -3.08 -2.35
CA ASP A 37 -11.74 -2.67 -3.53
C ASP A 37 -11.15 -1.37 -4.08
N HIS A 38 -11.84 -0.74 -5.04
CA HIS A 38 -11.37 0.48 -5.67
C HIS A 38 -11.81 1.75 -4.96
N GLN A 39 -12.43 1.64 -3.78
CA GLN A 39 -12.89 2.80 -3.04
C GLN A 39 -11.72 3.55 -2.41
N PRO A 40 -11.83 4.88 -2.26
CA PRO A 40 -10.79 5.65 -1.60
C PRO A 40 -10.58 5.18 -0.16
N VAL A 41 -9.32 5.16 0.27
CA VAL A 41 -8.93 4.71 1.60
C VAL A 41 -8.40 5.89 2.39
N LYS A 42 -8.93 6.11 3.59
CA LYS A 42 -8.50 7.19 4.46
C LYS A 42 -7.36 6.73 5.34
N THR A 43 -6.29 7.52 5.39
CA THR A 43 -5.15 7.21 6.24
C THR A 43 -5.40 7.69 7.67
N GLU A 44 -4.57 7.22 8.60
CA GLU A 44 -4.58 7.70 9.98
C GLU A 44 -4.38 9.21 10.04
N GLU A 45 -3.54 9.75 9.15
CA GLU A 45 -3.23 11.18 9.11
C GLU A 45 -4.31 12.02 8.46
N GLY A 46 -5.34 11.40 7.89
CA GLY A 46 -6.45 12.12 7.28
C GLY A 46 -6.37 12.30 5.78
N PHE A 47 -5.34 11.76 5.15
CA PHE A 47 -5.22 11.81 3.69
C PHE A 47 -6.13 10.76 3.06
N THR A 48 -6.54 11.03 1.83
CA THR A 48 -7.31 10.05 1.04
C THR A 48 -6.42 9.49 -0.05
N VAL A 49 -6.31 8.18 -0.10
CA VAL A 49 -5.48 7.48 -1.07
C VAL A 49 -6.36 6.63 -1.96
N LEU A 50 -6.14 6.73 -3.26
CA LEU A 50 -6.87 5.92 -4.24
C LEU A 50 -6.03 4.69 -4.58
N PRO A 51 -6.54 3.48 -4.33
CA PRO A 51 -5.81 2.27 -4.71
C PRO A 51 -5.84 2.11 -6.23
N GLU A 52 -4.76 1.55 -6.77
CA GLU A 52 -4.67 1.28 -8.19
C GLU A 52 -5.37 -0.03 -8.55
N PHE A 53 -5.36 -0.98 -7.63
CA PHE A 53 -5.92 -2.32 -7.84
C PHE A 53 -6.64 -2.80 -6.59
N SER A 54 -7.62 -3.67 -6.77
CA SER A 54 -8.14 -4.46 -5.66
C SER A 54 -7.22 -5.67 -5.45
N TYR A 55 -7.27 -6.29 -4.27
CA TYR A 55 -6.38 -7.40 -3.95
C TYR A 55 -6.50 -8.56 -4.93
N ASP A 56 -7.70 -8.84 -5.41
CA ASP A 56 -7.95 -9.94 -6.33
C ASP A 56 -7.50 -9.65 -7.76
N GLU A 57 -7.18 -8.40 -8.07
CA GLU A 57 -6.64 -8.02 -9.38
C GLU A 57 -5.12 -8.14 -9.45
N VAL A 58 -4.47 -8.29 -8.31
CA VAL A 58 -3.01 -8.30 -8.25
C VAL A 58 -2.49 -9.67 -8.71
N ASN A 59 -1.55 -9.64 -9.67
CA ASN A 59 -0.90 -10.86 -10.13
C ASN A 59 0.30 -11.16 -9.21
N LEU A 60 0.16 -12.16 -8.36
CA LEU A 60 1.18 -12.52 -7.38
C LEU A 60 2.50 -12.92 -8.01
N ASP A 61 2.47 -13.42 -9.24
CA ASP A 61 3.71 -13.81 -9.96
C ASP A 61 4.58 -12.59 -10.29
N GLU A 62 3.99 -11.39 -10.30
CA GLU A 62 4.70 -10.16 -10.57
C GLU A 62 5.16 -9.43 -9.31
N ILE A 63 4.84 -9.97 -8.14
CA ILE A 63 5.11 -9.33 -6.85
C ILE A 63 6.20 -10.11 -6.13
N ASP A 64 7.23 -9.41 -5.66
CA ASP A 64 8.29 -10.01 -4.87
C ASP A 64 8.40 -9.41 -3.47
N CYS A 65 7.61 -8.39 -3.18
CA CYS A 65 7.66 -7.72 -1.88
C CYS A 65 6.28 -7.19 -1.53
N LEU A 66 5.87 -7.39 -0.28
CA LEU A 66 4.62 -6.85 0.25
C LEU A 66 4.94 -5.86 1.37
N ILE A 67 4.30 -4.71 1.33
CA ILE A 67 4.38 -3.73 2.40
C ILE A 67 3.02 -3.67 3.09
N LEU A 68 3.01 -3.94 4.39
CA LEU A 68 1.81 -3.88 5.22
C LEU A 68 2.00 -2.78 6.25
N PRO A 69 1.42 -1.59 6.02
CA PRO A 69 1.56 -0.50 6.99
C PRO A 69 0.82 -0.83 8.28
N GLY A 70 1.28 -0.23 9.39
CA GLY A 70 0.59 -0.36 10.66
C GLY A 70 -0.70 0.43 10.69
N ILE A 71 -1.53 0.18 11.68
CA ILE A 71 -2.77 0.92 11.91
C ILE A 71 -2.80 1.40 13.36
N SER A 72 -3.47 2.55 13.56
CA SER A 72 -3.65 3.10 14.89
C SER A 72 -4.85 2.51 15.62
N GLU A 73 -5.80 1.95 14.87
CA GLU A 73 -7.02 1.37 15.41
C GLU A 73 -6.94 -0.15 15.27
N PHE A 74 -6.93 -0.84 16.40
CA PHE A 74 -6.95 -2.29 16.38
C PHE A 74 -8.35 -2.77 16.71
N PRO A 75 -8.87 -3.77 16.00
CA PRO A 75 -10.14 -4.38 16.38
C PRO A 75 -9.95 -5.07 17.71
N GLU A 76 -10.94 -4.94 18.56
CA GLU A 76 -10.92 -5.55 19.89
C GLU A 76 -11.77 -6.82 19.96
#